data_629d28d950b301892055b6ca7661347d
#
_entry.id   629d28d950b301892055b6ca7661347d
#
_cell.length_a   1.000
_cell.length_b   1.000
_cell.length_c   1.000
_cell.angle_alpha   90.00
_cell.angle_beta   90.00
_cell.angle_gamma   90.00
#
_symmetry.space_group_name_H-M   'P 1'
#
loop_
_entity.id
_entity.type
_entity.pdbx_description
1 polymer ?
#
loop_
_entity_poly.entity_id
_entity_poly.type
_entity_poly.pdbx_seq_one_letter_code
_entity_poly.pdbx_strand_id
1 'polypeptide(L)'
;MLWRDLRAGELRLIVVAVLLAVAALTAVGFFADRLKSGLQRDARQLLGGDAVLRTDNPPPPEILERARAQGLQATLSYDFPTMARAPDDKGGDSRLVAFKAVDAGYPLRGSLQLADEAGGPTRTVREIPAPGQVW
;
A
#
# COMPACT_ATOMS: atom_id res chain seq x y z
N MET A 1 -16.78 -56.20 -3.84
CA MET A 1 -17.96 -55.40 -3.48
C MET A 1 -17.78 -53.96 -3.93
N LEU A 2 -16.73 -53.25 -3.61
CA LEU A 2 -16.48 -51.83 -4.02
C LEU A 2 -16.61 -51.53 -5.53
N TRP A 3 -16.16 -52.43 -6.42
CA TRP A 3 -16.24 -52.23 -7.87
C TRP A 3 -17.68 -52.34 -8.45
N ARG A 4 -18.56 -53.06 -7.78
CA ARG A 4 -19.96 -53.22 -8.17
C ARG A 4 -20.80 -52.02 -7.73
N ASP A 5 -20.47 -51.44 -6.56
CA ASP A 5 -21.13 -50.25 -6.02
C ASP A 5 -20.70 -48.98 -6.77
N LEU A 6 -19.46 -48.93 -7.30
CA LEU A 6 -19.01 -47.91 -8.23
C LEU A 6 -19.80 -47.87 -9.55
N ARG A 7 -20.37 -49.03 -9.97
CA ARG A 7 -21.22 -49.14 -11.17
C ARG A 7 -22.69 -48.80 -10.90
N ALA A 8 -23.13 -48.83 -9.66
CA ALA A 8 -24.52 -48.59 -9.29
C ALA A 8 -24.95 -47.08 -9.30
N GLY A 9 -24.07 -46.16 -9.70
CA GLY A 9 -24.39 -44.73 -9.86
C GLY A 9 -24.29 -43.92 -8.56
N GLU A 10 -24.66 -44.46 -7.41
CA GLU A 10 -24.67 -43.78 -6.13
C GLU A 10 -23.28 -43.34 -5.65
N LEU A 11 -22.31 -44.26 -5.75
CA LEU A 11 -20.92 -43.93 -5.36
C LEU A 11 -20.29 -42.88 -6.29
N ARG A 12 -20.67 -42.87 -7.56
CA ARG A 12 -20.20 -41.85 -8.52
C ARG A 12 -20.71 -40.46 -8.13
N LEU A 13 -21.99 -40.35 -7.72
CA LEU A 13 -22.56 -39.10 -7.26
C LEU A 13 -21.85 -38.56 -6.01
N ILE A 14 -21.53 -39.46 -5.06
CA ILE A 14 -20.79 -39.07 -3.84
C ILE A 14 -19.39 -38.60 -4.20
N VAL A 15 -18.66 -39.31 -5.07
CA VAL A 15 -17.32 -38.91 -5.50
C VAL A 15 -17.35 -37.58 -6.23
N VAL A 16 -18.31 -37.37 -7.14
CA VAL A 16 -18.46 -36.08 -7.84
C VAL A 16 -18.82 -34.97 -6.85
N ALA A 17 -19.72 -35.22 -5.91
CA ALA A 17 -20.05 -34.22 -4.88
C ALA A 17 -18.86 -33.83 -4.02
N VAL A 18 -18.05 -34.78 -3.58
CA VAL A 18 -16.83 -34.53 -2.81
C VAL A 18 -15.80 -33.77 -3.65
N LEU A 19 -15.59 -34.15 -4.90
CA LEU A 19 -14.69 -33.42 -5.80
C LEU A 19 -15.12 -31.97 -6.01
N LEU A 20 -16.41 -31.74 -6.22
CA LEU A 20 -16.96 -30.39 -6.36
C LEU A 20 -16.82 -29.58 -5.08
N ALA A 21 -17.08 -30.18 -3.91
CA ALA A 21 -16.92 -29.53 -2.62
C ALA A 21 -15.45 -29.13 -2.38
N VAL A 22 -14.51 -30.04 -2.62
CA VAL A 22 -13.07 -29.74 -2.48
C VAL A 22 -12.63 -28.68 -3.48
N ALA A 23 -13.08 -28.76 -4.74
CA ALA A 23 -12.77 -27.75 -5.75
C ALA A 23 -13.30 -26.38 -5.37
N ALA A 24 -14.53 -26.28 -4.86
CA ALA A 24 -15.13 -25.03 -4.41
C ALA A 24 -14.37 -24.44 -3.23
N LEU A 25 -14.05 -25.22 -2.20
CA LEU A 25 -13.26 -24.77 -1.05
C LEU A 25 -11.87 -24.30 -1.46
N THR A 26 -11.21 -25.04 -2.35
CA THR A 26 -9.88 -24.67 -2.85
C THR A 26 -9.93 -23.36 -3.66
N ALA A 27 -10.94 -23.19 -4.50
CA ALA A 27 -11.14 -21.97 -5.28
C ALA A 27 -11.35 -20.75 -4.39
N VAL A 28 -12.18 -20.85 -3.35
CA VAL A 28 -12.41 -19.78 -2.37
C VAL A 28 -11.14 -19.47 -1.60
N GLY A 29 -10.42 -20.49 -1.12
CA GLY A 29 -9.15 -20.32 -0.41
C GLY A 29 -8.10 -19.61 -1.26
N PHE A 30 -7.94 -20.02 -2.52
CA PHE A 30 -7.03 -19.39 -3.46
C PHE A 30 -7.40 -17.93 -3.76
N PHE A 31 -8.69 -17.65 -3.93
CA PHE A 31 -9.17 -16.28 -4.14
C PHE A 31 -8.89 -15.38 -2.92
N ALA A 32 -9.18 -15.88 -1.71
CA ALA A 32 -8.92 -15.15 -0.48
C ALA A 32 -7.42 -14.83 -0.30
N ASP A 33 -6.53 -15.79 -0.60
CA ASP A 33 -5.08 -15.58 -0.54
C ASP A 33 -4.60 -14.55 -1.57
N ARG A 34 -5.10 -14.62 -2.79
CA ARG A 34 -4.82 -13.63 -3.84
C ARG A 34 -5.25 -12.23 -3.45
N LEU A 35 -6.47 -12.09 -2.92
CA LEU A 35 -7.01 -10.81 -2.46
C LEU A 35 -6.17 -10.24 -1.31
N LYS A 36 -5.86 -11.06 -0.30
CA LYS A 36 -5.01 -10.67 0.82
C LYS A 36 -3.63 -10.20 0.36
N SER A 37 -3.00 -10.94 -0.54
CA SER A 37 -1.68 -10.61 -1.08
C SER A 37 -1.70 -9.32 -1.94
N GLY A 38 -2.80 -9.06 -2.65
CA GLY A 38 -3.03 -7.82 -3.37
C GLY A 38 -3.12 -6.63 -2.42
N LEU A 39 -4.04 -6.70 -1.45
CA LEU A 39 -4.24 -5.65 -0.44
C LEU A 39 -2.97 -5.32 0.35
N GLN A 40 -2.18 -6.34 0.70
CA GLN A 40 -0.91 -6.11 1.41
C GLN A 40 0.11 -5.36 0.55
N ARG A 41 0.17 -5.62 -0.75
CA ARG A 41 1.05 -4.89 -1.68
C ARG A 41 0.63 -3.43 -1.82
N ASP A 42 -0.66 -3.21 -2.02
CA ASP A 42 -1.22 -1.86 -2.16
C ASP A 42 -1.03 -1.05 -0.88
N ALA A 43 -1.26 -1.66 0.29
CA ALA A 43 -1.02 -1.02 1.58
C ALA A 43 0.44 -0.58 1.76
N ARG A 44 1.41 -1.41 1.40
CA ARG A 44 2.84 -1.05 1.47
C ARG A 44 3.20 0.09 0.53
N GLN A 45 2.61 0.13 -0.65
CA GLN A 45 2.81 1.21 -1.61
C GLN A 45 2.23 2.53 -1.09
N LEU A 46 1.02 2.51 -0.53
CA LEU A 46 0.37 3.69 0.05
C LEU A 46 1.10 4.22 1.30
N LEU A 47 1.65 3.32 2.11
CA LEU A 47 2.43 3.69 3.29
C LEU A 47 3.84 4.20 2.93
N GLY A 48 4.33 3.89 1.75
CA GLY A 48 5.72 4.18 1.35
C GLY A 48 6.77 3.39 2.12
N GLY A 49 6.36 2.33 2.83
CA GLY A 49 7.21 1.48 3.65
C GLY A 49 6.51 0.21 4.11
N ASP A 50 7.25 -0.70 4.74
CA ASP A 50 6.71 -1.96 5.27
C ASP A 50 5.98 -1.74 6.61
N ALA A 51 6.35 -0.70 7.37
CA ALA A 51 5.70 -0.28 8.61
C ALA A 51 5.79 1.24 8.78
N VAL A 52 4.82 1.82 9.46
CA VAL A 52 4.77 3.24 9.80
C VAL A 52 4.52 3.40 11.29
N LEU A 53 5.40 4.14 11.97
CA LEU A 53 5.19 4.60 13.33
C LEU A 53 4.67 6.04 13.26
N ARG A 54 3.46 6.28 13.75
CA ARG A 54 2.87 7.62 13.86
C ARG A 54 2.97 8.12 15.27
N THR A 55 3.45 9.35 15.41
CA THR A 55 3.57 10.05 16.69
C THR A 55 3.17 11.49 16.49
N ASP A 56 2.61 12.13 17.51
CA ASP A 56 2.23 13.54 17.48
C ASP A 56 3.45 14.48 17.65
N ASN A 57 4.55 13.93 18.17
CA ASN A 57 5.81 14.63 18.34
C ASN A 57 6.91 13.93 17.54
N PRO A 58 7.98 14.63 17.16
CA PRO A 58 9.13 13.98 16.53
C PRO A 58 9.62 12.79 17.36
N PRO A 59 9.84 11.62 16.74
CA PRO A 59 10.30 10.46 17.49
C PRO A 59 11.68 10.71 18.10
N PRO A 60 11.96 10.21 19.31
CA PRO A 60 13.28 10.27 19.90
C PRO A 60 14.34 9.69 18.96
N PRO A 61 15.54 10.30 18.87
CA PRO A 61 16.61 9.85 17.97
C PRO A 61 16.98 8.37 18.16
N GLU A 62 16.86 7.86 19.40
CA GLU A 62 17.20 6.48 19.76
C GLU A 62 16.34 5.45 19.02
N ILE A 63 15.11 5.81 18.62
CA ILE A 63 14.23 4.92 17.84
C ILE A 63 14.83 4.68 16.45
N LEU A 64 15.27 5.76 15.79
CA LEU A 64 15.89 5.67 14.47
C LEU A 64 17.24 4.95 14.52
N GLU A 65 18.05 5.23 15.54
CA GLU A 65 19.33 4.57 15.74
C GLU A 65 19.15 3.07 15.97
N ARG A 66 18.19 2.69 16.82
CA ARG A 66 17.85 1.29 17.08
C ARG A 66 17.34 0.58 15.83
N ALA A 67 16.50 1.22 15.03
CA ALA A 67 16.03 0.67 13.77
C ALA A 67 17.20 0.40 12.81
N ARG A 68 18.10 1.38 12.66
CA ARG A 68 19.31 1.24 11.82
C ARG A 68 20.26 0.18 12.34
N ALA A 69 20.46 0.07 13.66
CA ALA A 69 21.28 -0.97 14.29
C ALA A 69 20.74 -2.38 14.04
N GLN A 70 19.42 -2.51 13.81
CA GLN A 70 18.76 -3.77 13.41
C GLN A 70 18.77 -3.99 11.88
N GLY A 71 19.46 -3.17 11.10
CA GLY A 71 19.53 -3.27 9.64
C GLY A 71 18.29 -2.78 8.92
N LEU A 72 17.38 -2.06 9.61
CA LEU A 72 16.19 -1.48 9.00
C LEU A 72 16.54 -0.14 8.34
N GLN A 73 15.94 0.10 7.17
CA GLN A 73 15.93 1.42 6.56
C GLN A 73 14.79 2.25 7.20
N ALA A 74 15.10 3.44 7.63
CA ALA A 74 14.14 4.35 8.25
C ALA A 74 14.21 5.72 7.59
N THR A 75 13.06 6.30 7.30
CA THR A 75 12.89 7.67 6.80
C THR A 75 11.81 8.38 7.62
N LEU A 76 11.88 9.70 7.65
CA LEU A 76 10.91 10.54 8.33
C LEU A 76 9.97 11.20 7.32
N SER A 77 8.70 11.33 7.70
CA SER A 77 7.75 12.18 7.00
C SER A 77 6.88 12.92 8.01
N TYR A 78 6.52 14.16 7.68
CA TYR A 78 5.64 15.00 8.48
C TYR A 78 4.42 15.36 7.64
N ASP A 79 3.25 14.98 8.11
CA ASP A 79 1.97 15.26 7.46
C ASP A 79 1.22 16.29 8.31
N PHE A 80 0.91 17.46 7.75
CA PHE A 80 0.17 18.50 8.47
C PHE A 80 -0.65 19.38 7.52
N PRO A 81 -1.82 19.85 7.95
CA PRO A 81 -2.57 20.86 7.20
C PRO A 81 -1.89 22.21 7.30
N THR A 82 -1.79 22.92 6.17
CA THR A 82 -1.24 24.28 6.12
C THR A 82 -1.94 25.09 5.04
N MET A 83 -1.74 26.42 5.07
CA MET A 83 -2.22 27.31 4.03
C MET A 83 -1.14 27.50 2.97
N ALA A 84 -1.42 27.03 1.75
CA ALA A 84 -0.61 27.37 0.59
C ALA A 84 -1.17 28.64 -0.06
N ARG A 85 -0.28 29.58 -0.41
CA ARG A 85 -0.64 30.79 -1.13
C ARG A 85 0.00 30.80 -2.50
N ALA A 86 -0.80 31.06 -3.53
CA ALA A 86 -0.28 31.29 -4.86
C ALA A 86 0.51 32.61 -4.91
N PRO A 87 1.55 32.74 -5.74
CA PRO A 87 2.22 33.98 -6.00
C PRO A 87 1.24 35.07 -6.47
N ASP A 88 1.54 36.35 -6.22
CA ASP A 88 0.63 37.46 -6.55
C ASP A 88 0.39 37.59 -8.06
N ASP A 89 1.36 37.27 -8.89
CA ASP A 89 1.24 37.17 -10.36
C ASP A 89 0.31 36.07 -10.84
N LYS A 90 -0.03 35.11 -9.97
CA LYS A 90 -0.98 34.01 -10.22
C LYS A 90 -2.29 34.15 -9.41
N GLY A 91 -2.61 35.37 -8.97
CA GLY A 91 -3.85 35.69 -8.28
C GLY A 91 -3.79 35.77 -6.76
N GLY A 92 -2.71 35.37 -6.12
CA GLY A 92 -2.49 35.50 -4.67
C GLY A 92 -3.44 34.68 -3.78
N ASP A 93 -4.24 33.76 -4.35
CA ASP A 93 -5.21 32.96 -3.62
C ASP A 93 -4.56 32.05 -2.59
N SER A 94 -5.23 31.90 -1.44
CA SER A 94 -4.80 31.01 -0.38
C SER A 94 -5.75 29.82 -0.25
N ARG A 95 -5.20 28.62 -0.14
CA ARG A 95 -5.97 27.37 0.04
C ARG A 95 -5.40 26.51 1.14
N LEU A 96 -6.30 25.86 1.90
CA LEU A 96 -5.90 24.82 2.84
C LEU A 96 -5.45 23.59 2.07
N VAL A 97 -4.25 23.11 2.34
CA VAL A 97 -3.67 21.92 1.72
C VAL A 97 -3.17 20.96 2.79
N ALA A 98 -3.22 19.67 2.49
CA ALA A 98 -2.51 18.66 3.26
C ALA A 98 -1.06 18.62 2.74
N PHE A 99 -0.14 19.11 3.55
CA PHE A 99 1.28 19.17 3.22
C PHE A 99 2.00 17.95 3.78
N LYS A 100 2.85 17.36 2.96
CA LYS A 100 3.71 16.25 3.36
C LYS A 100 5.17 16.60 3.11
N ALA A 101 5.91 16.79 4.20
CA ALA A 101 7.35 16.94 4.13
C ALA A 101 8.02 15.57 4.27
N VAL A 102 9.01 15.28 3.44
CA VAL A 102 9.67 13.97 3.39
C VAL A 102 11.19 14.11 3.39
N ASP A 103 11.84 13.14 3.98
CA ASP A 103 13.30 12.99 3.98
C ASP A 103 13.80 12.36 2.67
N ALA A 104 15.08 12.51 2.37
CA ALA A 104 15.74 12.02 1.16
C ALA A 104 15.58 10.51 0.88
N GLY A 105 15.29 9.71 1.90
CA GLY A 105 15.03 8.28 1.77
C GLY A 105 13.60 7.90 1.38
N TYR A 106 12.69 8.84 1.25
CA TYR A 106 11.27 8.57 0.95
C TYR A 106 11.02 8.43 -0.56
N PRO A 107 10.14 7.51 -1.00
CA PRO A 107 9.53 6.42 -0.25
C PRO A 107 10.44 5.20 -0.15
N LEU A 108 10.42 4.49 0.98
CA LEU A 108 11.17 3.23 1.15
C LEU A 108 10.63 2.10 0.26
N ARG A 109 9.33 2.19 -0.06
CA ARG A 109 8.62 1.24 -0.93
C ARG A 109 7.70 2.00 -1.88
N GLY A 110 7.54 1.45 -3.10
CA GLY A 110 6.65 2.03 -4.10
C GLY A 110 7.26 3.19 -4.85
N SER A 111 6.41 4.08 -5.33
CA SER A 111 6.76 5.26 -6.13
C SER A 111 5.73 6.37 -5.91
N LEU A 112 6.14 7.60 -6.14
CA LEU A 112 5.25 8.75 -6.09
C LEU A 112 4.49 8.89 -7.42
N GLN A 113 3.24 9.30 -7.32
CA GLN A 113 2.41 9.65 -8.47
C GLN A 113 2.20 11.15 -8.47
N LEU A 114 2.69 11.81 -9.50
CA LEU A 114 2.50 13.25 -9.68
C LEU A 114 1.43 13.51 -10.73
N ALA A 115 0.55 14.46 -10.45
CA ALA A 115 -0.35 15.07 -11.42
C ALA A 115 -0.10 16.58 -11.43
N ASP A 116 -0.02 17.16 -12.62
CA ASP A 116 0.17 18.61 -12.76
C ASP A 116 -1.12 19.37 -12.43
N GLU A 117 -2.28 18.70 -12.50
CA GLU A 117 -3.59 19.22 -12.14
C GLU A 117 -4.40 18.21 -11.34
N ALA A 118 -5.30 18.68 -10.48
CA ALA A 118 -6.18 17.82 -9.69
C ALA A 118 -7.09 16.98 -10.62
N GLY A 119 -6.96 15.63 -10.50
CA GLY A 119 -7.69 14.69 -11.34
C GLY A 119 -7.11 14.49 -12.75
N GLY A 120 -5.98 15.11 -13.05
CA GLY A 120 -5.25 14.93 -14.30
C GLY A 120 -4.48 13.62 -14.42
N PRO A 121 -3.84 13.37 -15.57
CA PRO A 121 -3.01 12.20 -15.76
C PRO A 121 -1.82 12.22 -14.80
N THR A 122 -1.53 11.06 -14.20
CA THR A 122 -0.42 10.91 -13.26
C THR A 122 0.81 10.36 -13.95
N ARG A 123 1.97 10.83 -13.54
CA ARG A 123 3.28 10.26 -13.90
C ARG A 123 3.97 9.68 -12.67
N THR A 124 4.60 8.56 -12.84
CA THR A 124 5.36 7.89 -11.77
C THR A 124 6.74 8.50 -11.64
N VAL A 125 7.10 8.92 -10.42
CA VAL A 125 8.44 9.43 -10.09
C VAL A 125 9.01 8.70 -8.89
N ARG A 126 10.33 8.62 -8.79
CA ARG A 126 11.06 8.07 -7.64
C ARG A 126 11.85 9.13 -6.89
N GLU A 127 11.92 10.30 -7.47
CA GLU A 127 12.62 11.45 -6.90
C GLU A 127 11.66 12.21 -5.98
N ILE A 128 12.22 12.90 -5.02
CA ILE A 128 11.51 13.86 -4.16
C ILE A 128 11.85 15.27 -4.64
N PRO A 129 11.01 16.28 -4.33
CA PRO A 129 11.34 17.66 -4.66
C PRO A 129 12.67 18.07 -4.00
N ALA A 130 13.46 18.89 -4.69
CA ALA A 130 14.65 19.45 -4.12
C ALA A 130 14.31 20.35 -2.91
N PRO A 131 15.24 20.56 -1.97
CA PRO A 131 15.01 21.46 -0.85
C PRO A 131 14.51 22.83 -1.31
N GLY A 132 13.40 23.30 -0.73
CA GLY A 132 12.73 24.54 -1.12
C GLY A 132 11.75 24.42 -2.30
N GLN A 133 11.58 23.23 -2.89
CA GLN A 133 10.57 22.97 -3.91
C GLN A 133 9.37 22.21 -3.33
N VAL A 134 8.21 22.43 -3.91
CA VAL A 134 6.94 21.74 -3.60
C VAL A 134 6.33 21.25 -4.90
N TRP A 135 5.75 20.06 -4.86
CA TRP A 135 5.02 19.43 -5.96
C TRP A 135 3.55 19.24 -5.59
#